data_b2a29364bad2d19cc58b78a5c381682a
#
_entry.id   b2a29364bad2d19cc58b78a5c381682a
#
_cell.length_a   1.000
_cell.length_b   1.000
_cell.length_c   1.000
_cell.angle_alpha   90.00
_cell.angle_beta   90.00
_cell.angle_gamma   90.00
#
_symmetry.space_group_name_H-M   'P 1'
#
loop_
_entity.id
_entity.type
_entity.pdbx_description
1 polymer ?
#
loop_
_entity_poly.entity_id
_entity_poly.type
_entity_poly.pdbx_seq_one_letter_code
_entity_poly.pdbx_strand_id
1 'polypeptide(L)'
;MKQHTQVSNTNDLPIPQRRYLLGRLGAAALAGMGATALALSGCSKKPSAQAIPAGATVLALGDSLTSGVGATPDTTYPALLEARTGWKVVNAGVSGNTSAQALERLPALLQTHRPALVIVSIGGNDFLRRMSAEGTRANIRQICEQARAIGAQVLLVAVPGLSLMAAAGRLSDHEMYADLARSLKIALHADGWSTVLADASLRADSVHANAAGYARFTDGLVGTLKSTGLLLKR
;
A
#
# COMPACT_ATOMS: atom_id res chain seq x y z
N MET A 1 2.26 20.00 66.76
CA MET A 1 1.50 21.25 66.49
C MET A 1 0.89 21.08 65.12
N LYS A 2 -0.41 20.64 65.08
CA LYS A 2 -1.60 21.49 64.76
C LYS A 2 -1.43 22.27 63.43
N GLN A 3 -2.19 22.11 62.38
CA GLN A 3 -3.65 22.22 62.34
C GLN A 3 -4.23 21.52 61.08
N HIS A 4 -5.36 20.92 61.27
CA HIS A 4 -6.37 20.56 60.29
C HIS A 4 -7.01 21.82 59.71
N THR A 5 -7.32 21.81 58.42
CA THR A 5 -8.43 22.65 57.92
C THR A 5 -9.27 21.82 56.97
N GLN A 6 -10.43 21.44 57.42
CA GLN A 6 -11.58 21.01 56.60
C GLN A 6 -12.19 22.24 55.94
N VAL A 7 -12.60 22.13 54.67
CA VAL A 7 -13.58 23.02 54.08
C VAL A 7 -14.67 22.17 53.43
N SER A 8 -15.83 22.48 53.89
CA SER A 8 -17.12 21.84 53.68
C SER A 8 -17.71 22.01 52.31
N ASN A 9 -18.47 20.98 51.99
CA ASN A 9 -19.45 20.77 50.95
C ASN A 9 -20.67 21.70 51.13
N THR A 10 -21.11 22.38 50.10
CA THR A 10 -22.54 22.78 49.87
C THR A 10 -22.71 23.25 48.44
N ASN A 11 -23.56 22.56 47.72
CA ASN A 11 -24.63 23.25 46.96
C ASN A 11 -25.52 22.20 46.25
N ASP A 12 -26.51 21.75 47.02
CA ASP A 12 -27.75 21.24 46.46
C ASP A 12 -28.57 22.41 45.91
N LEU A 13 -29.03 22.31 44.69
CA LEU A 13 -30.13 23.15 44.18
C LEU A 13 -31.21 22.25 43.53
N PRO A 14 -32.48 22.57 43.76
CA PRO A 14 -33.61 21.68 43.49
C PRO A 14 -34.15 21.83 42.05
N ILE A 15 -34.72 20.73 41.57
CA ILE A 15 -35.43 20.60 40.30
C ILE A 15 -36.80 21.26 40.39
N PRO A 16 -37.20 22.11 39.47
CA PRO A 16 -38.63 22.51 39.38
C PRO A 16 -39.42 21.54 38.49
N GLN A 17 -40.38 20.88 39.13
CA GLN A 17 -41.45 20.17 38.44
C GLN A 17 -42.32 21.18 37.68
N ARG A 18 -42.58 20.93 36.39
CA ARG A 18 -43.63 21.57 35.63
C ARG A 18 -44.71 20.59 35.22
N ARG A 19 -45.89 20.96 35.67
CA ARG A 19 -47.17 20.26 35.65
C ARG A 19 -47.69 20.02 34.25
N TYR A 20 -48.33 18.87 34.11
CA TYR A 20 -49.23 18.47 33.02
C TYR A 20 -50.41 19.40 32.86
N LEU A 21 -50.78 19.74 31.64
CA LEU A 21 -52.11 20.19 31.27
C LEU A 21 -52.57 19.39 30.05
N LEU A 22 -53.62 18.62 30.32
CA LEU A 22 -54.41 17.88 29.35
C LEU A 22 -55.26 18.86 28.53
N GLY A 23 -55.28 18.73 27.23
CA GLY A 23 -56.25 19.33 26.34
C GLY A 23 -56.64 18.35 25.25
N ARG A 24 -57.91 17.93 25.29
CA ARG A 24 -58.57 16.99 24.38
C ARG A 24 -59.09 17.70 23.15
N LEU A 25 -59.29 16.92 22.08
CA LEU A 25 -60.24 17.03 20.98
C LEU A 25 -59.74 17.62 19.65
N GLY A 26 -59.95 16.83 18.62
CA GLY A 26 -60.04 17.22 17.24
C GLY A 26 -59.78 16.08 16.25
N ALA A 27 -60.84 15.43 15.81
CA ALA A 27 -60.86 14.32 14.87
C ALA A 27 -60.63 14.73 13.39
N ALA A 28 -60.16 13.80 12.61
CA ALA A 28 -60.38 13.56 11.18
C ALA A 28 -59.68 14.45 10.15
N ALA A 29 -58.76 13.82 9.40
CA ALA A 29 -58.85 13.75 7.92
C ALA A 29 -57.85 12.75 7.39
N LEU A 30 -58.35 11.71 6.76
CA LEU A 30 -57.61 10.79 5.87
C LEU A 30 -57.17 11.54 4.64
N ALA A 31 -55.88 11.58 4.36
CA ALA A 31 -55.38 11.83 3.04
C ALA A 31 -54.08 11.03 2.87
N GLY A 32 -54.15 10.04 2.00
CA GLY A 32 -53.01 9.18 1.64
C GLY A 32 -51.91 9.97 0.97
N MET A 33 -50.71 9.81 1.45
CA MET A 33 -49.48 10.14 0.71
C MET A 33 -48.57 8.94 0.74
N GLY A 34 -48.49 8.30 -0.42
CA GLY A 34 -47.60 7.20 -0.69
C GLY A 34 -46.15 7.59 -0.37
N ALA A 35 -45.59 6.94 0.60
CA ALA A 35 -44.15 7.00 0.88
C ALA A 35 -43.42 6.23 -0.24
N THR A 36 -43.01 6.93 -1.28
CA THR A 36 -41.99 6.46 -2.20
C THR A 36 -40.69 6.36 -1.43
N ALA A 37 -40.42 5.17 -0.89
CA ALA A 37 -39.09 4.82 -0.39
C ALA A 37 -38.13 4.79 -1.59
N LEU A 38 -37.44 5.91 -1.83
CA LEU A 38 -36.26 5.92 -2.67
C LEU A 38 -35.20 5.04 -1.98
N ALA A 39 -35.17 3.78 -2.39
CA ALA A 39 -34.06 2.89 -2.09
C ALA A 39 -32.82 3.48 -2.78
N LEU A 40 -32.05 4.27 -2.04
CA LEU A 40 -30.68 4.62 -2.39
C LEU A 40 -29.86 3.33 -2.32
N SER A 41 -29.96 2.52 -3.39
CA SER A 41 -29.00 1.44 -3.64
C SER A 41 -27.64 2.08 -3.87
N GLY A 42 -26.96 2.43 -2.80
CA GLY A 42 -25.56 2.81 -2.80
C GLY A 42 -24.77 1.60 -3.23
N CYS A 43 -24.61 1.41 -4.54
CA CYS A 43 -23.55 0.57 -5.06
C CYS A 43 -22.24 1.17 -4.56
N SER A 44 -21.73 0.66 -3.44
CA SER A 44 -20.34 0.88 -3.05
C SER A 44 -19.47 0.21 -4.10
N LYS A 45 -19.20 0.90 -5.20
CA LYS A 45 -18.13 0.50 -6.12
C LYS A 45 -16.88 0.38 -5.26
N LYS A 46 -16.37 -0.85 -5.11
CA LYS A 46 -15.00 -1.05 -4.64
C LYS A 46 -14.15 -0.05 -5.42
N PRO A 47 -13.25 0.71 -4.77
CA PRO A 47 -12.38 1.60 -5.50
C PRO A 47 -11.58 0.75 -6.49
N SER A 48 -11.99 0.75 -7.76
CA SER A 48 -11.24 0.12 -8.83
C SER A 48 -10.01 0.99 -9.05
N ALA A 49 -8.84 0.38 -9.13
CA ALA A 49 -7.64 1.10 -9.52
C ALA A 49 -7.93 1.85 -10.84
N GLN A 50 -7.53 3.11 -10.89
CA GLN A 50 -7.66 3.90 -12.11
C GLN A 50 -6.46 3.57 -13.02
N ALA A 51 -6.71 3.27 -14.29
CA ALA A 51 -5.64 2.97 -15.21
C ALA A 51 -4.68 4.16 -15.36
N ILE A 52 -3.39 3.88 -15.30
CA ILE A 52 -2.32 4.86 -15.47
C ILE A 52 -2.15 5.10 -16.98
N PRO A 53 -2.28 6.34 -17.47
CA PRO A 53 -2.15 6.61 -18.90
C PRO A 53 -0.70 6.49 -19.38
N ALA A 54 -0.51 6.24 -20.68
CA ALA A 54 0.80 6.30 -21.30
C ALA A 54 1.42 7.71 -21.13
N GLY A 55 2.73 7.76 -20.96
CA GLY A 55 3.47 9.01 -20.68
C GLY A 55 3.40 9.49 -19.23
N ALA A 56 2.56 8.88 -18.39
CA ALA A 56 2.53 9.22 -16.96
C ALA A 56 3.84 8.80 -16.27
N THR A 57 4.23 9.56 -15.25
CA THR A 57 5.39 9.23 -14.41
C THR A 57 5.04 8.13 -13.41
N VAL A 58 5.86 7.09 -13.38
CA VAL A 58 5.81 5.98 -12.42
C VAL A 58 7.12 5.93 -11.65
N LEU A 59 7.06 5.91 -10.34
CA LEU A 59 8.24 5.82 -9.48
C LEU A 59 8.45 4.36 -9.06
N ALA A 60 9.56 3.75 -9.47
CA ALA A 60 9.99 2.44 -8.99
C ALA A 60 10.93 2.64 -7.78
N LEU A 61 10.38 2.55 -6.57
CA LEU A 61 11.10 2.70 -5.31
C LEU A 61 11.57 1.33 -4.82
N GLY A 62 12.88 1.20 -4.56
CA GLY A 62 13.39 -0.07 -4.08
C GLY A 62 14.87 -0.08 -3.74
N ASP A 63 15.42 -1.27 -3.72
CA ASP A 63 16.83 -1.55 -3.42
C ASP A 63 17.63 -1.99 -4.67
N SER A 64 18.53 -2.97 -4.52
CA SER A 64 19.35 -3.50 -5.61
C SER A 64 18.54 -4.19 -6.72
N LEU A 65 17.42 -4.81 -6.38
CA LEU A 65 16.54 -5.43 -7.37
C LEU A 65 15.83 -4.39 -8.23
N THR A 66 15.60 -3.19 -7.69
CA THR A 66 15.04 -2.07 -8.46
C THR A 66 16.13 -1.33 -9.23
N SER A 67 17.31 -1.10 -8.63
CA SER A 67 18.43 -0.49 -9.35
C SER A 67 18.94 -1.34 -10.52
N GLY A 68 18.74 -2.65 -10.46
CA GLY A 68 19.03 -3.56 -11.55
C GLY A 68 20.40 -4.27 -11.44
N VAL A 69 20.85 -4.55 -10.21
CA VAL A 69 22.08 -5.35 -10.01
C VAL A 69 21.95 -6.71 -10.70
N GLY A 70 22.95 -7.08 -11.50
CA GLY A 70 22.94 -8.32 -12.31
C GLY A 70 22.39 -8.16 -13.73
N ALA A 71 22.00 -6.91 -14.12
CA ALA A 71 21.51 -6.59 -15.46
C ALA A 71 22.21 -5.35 -16.02
N THR A 72 22.04 -5.11 -17.32
CA THR A 72 22.40 -3.84 -17.97
C THR A 72 21.29 -2.80 -17.78
N PRO A 73 21.56 -1.49 -17.93
CA PRO A 73 20.56 -0.45 -17.70
C PRO A 73 19.24 -0.65 -18.44
N ASP A 74 19.28 -1.17 -19.66
CA ASP A 74 18.14 -1.43 -20.55
C ASP A 74 17.39 -2.73 -20.23
N THR A 75 17.98 -3.63 -19.45
CA THR A 75 17.39 -4.91 -19.07
C THR A 75 16.92 -4.97 -17.61
N THR A 76 16.97 -3.84 -16.90
CA THR A 76 16.36 -3.70 -15.56
C THR A 76 14.83 -3.73 -15.66
N TYR A 77 14.13 -4.17 -14.60
CA TYR A 77 12.67 -4.19 -14.67
C TYR A 77 12.03 -2.79 -14.87
N PRO A 78 12.56 -1.67 -14.32
CA PRO A 78 12.01 -0.34 -14.61
C PRO A 78 12.11 0.02 -16.09
N ALA A 79 13.24 -0.24 -16.75
CA ALA A 79 13.43 0.02 -18.17
C ALA A 79 12.52 -0.87 -19.04
N LEU A 80 12.45 -2.16 -18.73
CA LEU A 80 11.55 -3.08 -19.42
C LEU A 80 10.06 -2.71 -19.23
N LEU A 81 9.69 -2.23 -18.04
CA LEU A 81 8.35 -1.77 -17.77
C LEU A 81 8.00 -0.52 -18.57
N GLU A 82 8.91 0.44 -18.65
CA GLU A 82 8.78 1.63 -19.49
C GLU A 82 8.52 1.25 -20.96
N ALA A 83 9.35 0.38 -21.52
CA ALA A 83 9.23 -0.08 -22.90
C ALA A 83 7.89 -0.79 -23.18
N ARG A 84 7.34 -1.53 -22.20
CA ARG A 84 6.09 -2.29 -22.37
C ARG A 84 4.82 -1.48 -22.15
N THR A 85 4.90 -0.41 -21.36
CA THR A 85 3.72 0.37 -20.96
C THR A 85 3.61 1.73 -21.62
N GLY A 86 4.74 2.27 -22.08
CA GLY A 86 4.85 3.66 -22.55
C GLY A 86 4.76 4.68 -21.40
N TRP A 87 4.94 4.25 -20.15
CA TRP A 87 5.09 5.15 -19.00
C TRP A 87 6.48 5.78 -18.98
N LYS A 88 6.67 6.81 -18.17
CA LYS A 88 8.00 7.33 -17.81
C LYS A 88 8.37 6.73 -16.46
N VAL A 89 9.20 5.69 -16.46
CA VAL A 89 9.54 4.97 -15.24
C VAL A 89 10.82 5.52 -14.64
N VAL A 90 10.70 6.21 -13.52
CA VAL A 90 11.83 6.68 -12.72
C VAL A 90 12.36 5.52 -11.89
N ASN A 91 13.57 5.05 -12.21
CA ASN A 91 14.26 4.06 -11.38
C ASN A 91 14.84 4.75 -10.14
N ALA A 92 14.19 4.56 -9.00
CA ALA A 92 14.63 5.03 -7.69
C ALA A 92 15.11 3.87 -6.80
N GLY A 93 15.75 2.88 -7.40
CA GLY A 93 16.45 1.80 -6.70
C GLY A 93 17.80 2.29 -6.17
N VAL A 94 18.12 1.93 -4.92
CA VAL A 94 19.45 2.16 -4.32
C VAL A 94 19.92 0.86 -3.70
N SER A 95 20.99 0.32 -4.26
CA SER A 95 21.54 -0.96 -3.80
C SER A 95 21.86 -0.94 -2.31
N GLY A 96 21.46 -1.99 -1.59
CA GLY A 96 21.66 -2.10 -0.15
C GLY A 96 20.66 -1.32 0.72
N ASN A 97 19.74 -0.53 0.16
CA ASN A 97 18.78 0.21 0.94
C ASN A 97 17.86 -0.70 1.76
N THR A 98 17.64 -0.30 3.01
CA THR A 98 16.60 -0.84 3.87
C THR A 98 15.29 -0.08 3.69
N SER A 99 14.20 -0.60 4.26
CA SER A 99 12.91 0.08 4.26
C SER A 99 12.96 1.47 4.90
N ALA A 100 13.76 1.63 5.97
CA ALA A 100 13.96 2.92 6.63
C ALA A 100 14.64 3.94 5.71
N GLN A 101 15.71 3.54 5.01
CA GLN A 101 16.42 4.40 4.07
C GLN A 101 15.57 4.77 2.84
N ALA A 102 14.73 3.83 2.37
CA ALA A 102 13.77 4.13 1.29
C ALA A 102 12.70 5.14 1.76
N LEU A 103 12.21 5.01 3.00
CA LEU A 103 11.27 5.95 3.61
C LEU A 103 11.86 7.36 3.75
N GLU A 104 13.12 7.46 4.20
CA GLU A 104 13.82 8.74 4.39
C GLU A 104 13.91 9.56 3.10
N ARG A 105 14.21 8.93 1.95
CA ARG A 105 14.36 9.62 0.67
C ARG A 105 13.08 9.82 -0.11
N LEU A 106 11.99 9.15 0.30
CA LEU A 106 10.72 9.19 -0.42
C LEU A 106 10.12 10.60 -0.59
N PRO A 107 10.09 11.49 0.43
CA PRO A 107 9.48 12.81 0.29
C PRO A 107 10.08 13.63 -0.85
N ALA A 108 11.41 13.65 -0.97
CA ALA A 108 12.11 14.36 -2.05
C ALA A 108 11.77 13.78 -3.43
N LEU A 109 11.68 12.44 -3.55
CA LEU A 109 11.30 11.76 -4.78
C LEU A 109 9.85 12.08 -5.19
N LEU A 110 8.92 12.08 -4.24
CA LEU A 110 7.52 12.40 -4.49
C LEU A 110 7.36 13.87 -4.93
N GLN A 111 8.07 14.79 -4.30
CA GLN A 111 8.05 16.21 -4.64
C GLN A 111 8.60 16.45 -6.04
N THR A 112 9.73 15.82 -6.38
CA THR A 112 10.43 16.02 -7.66
C THR A 112 9.65 15.41 -8.81
N HIS A 113 9.17 14.17 -8.65
CA HIS A 113 8.64 13.38 -9.77
C HIS A 113 7.12 13.40 -9.87
N ARG A 114 6.40 13.72 -8.80
CA ARG A 114 4.91 13.72 -8.72
C ARG A 114 4.29 12.53 -9.45
N PRO A 115 4.66 11.30 -9.08
CA PRO A 115 4.27 10.11 -9.82
C PRO A 115 2.76 9.84 -9.72
N ALA A 116 2.17 9.30 -10.80
CA ALA A 116 0.81 8.79 -10.80
C ALA A 116 0.72 7.39 -10.12
N LEU A 117 1.83 6.65 -10.13
CA LEU A 117 1.96 5.33 -9.50
C LEU A 117 3.33 5.22 -8.81
N VAL A 118 3.34 4.68 -7.60
CA VAL A 118 4.57 4.25 -6.92
C VAL A 118 4.56 2.73 -6.82
N ILE A 119 5.58 2.10 -7.40
CA ILE A 119 5.84 0.67 -7.25
C ILE A 119 6.86 0.53 -6.12
N VAL A 120 6.47 -0.14 -5.04
CA VAL A 120 7.27 -0.28 -3.81
C VAL A 120 7.81 -1.70 -3.73
N SER A 121 9.13 -1.87 -3.95
CA SER A 121 9.83 -3.16 -3.90
C SER A 121 11.03 -3.03 -2.95
N ILE A 122 10.80 -3.19 -1.65
CA ILE A 122 11.79 -2.94 -0.59
C ILE A 122 11.57 -3.87 0.61
N GLY A 123 12.62 -4.12 1.39
CA GLY A 123 12.58 -4.91 2.62
C GLY A 123 13.49 -6.13 2.58
N GLY A 124 14.02 -6.50 1.42
CA GLY A 124 14.95 -7.63 1.30
C GLY A 124 16.20 -7.45 2.18
N ASN A 125 16.78 -6.25 2.19
CA ASN A 125 17.95 -5.94 3.03
C ASN A 125 17.64 -5.92 4.53
N ASP A 126 16.42 -5.57 4.91
CA ASP A 126 15.96 -5.64 6.30
C ASP A 126 16.03 -7.09 6.79
N PHE A 127 15.50 -8.03 6.00
CA PHE A 127 15.54 -9.46 6.33
C PHE A 127 16.97 -10.04 6.29
N LEU A 128 17.77 -9.70 5.28
CA LEU A 128 19.17 -10.12 5.19
C LEU A 128 19.99 -9.68 6.40
N ARG A 129 19.69 -8.50 6.95
CA ARG A 129 20.33 -7.95 8.16
C ARG A 129 19.61 -8.34 9.45
N ARG A 130 18.61 -9.22 9.39
CA ARG A 130 17.81 -9.68 10.53
C ARG A 130 17.20 -8.55 11.33
N MET A 131 16.76 -7.48 10.66
CA MET A 131 16.04 -6.36 11.27
C MET A 131 14.64 -6.79 11.67
N SER A 132 14.01 -6.01 12.56
CA SER A 132 12.65 -6.27 13.01
C SER A 132 11.65 -6.26 11.84
N ALA A 133 10.93 -7.36 11.66
CA ALA A 133 9.87 -7.45 10.65
C ALA A 133 8.74 -6.44 10.91
N GLU A 134 8.46 -6.12 12.18
CA GLU A 134 7.48 -5.10 12.54
C GLU A 134 7.96 -3.70 12.14
N GLY A 135 9.23 -3.37 12.39
CA GLY A 135 9.83 -2.11 11.95
C GLY A 135 9.82 -1.97 10.43
N THR A 136 10.20 -3.04 9.72
CA THR A 136 10.13 -3.10 8.25
C THR A 136 8.71 -2.87 7.75
N ARG A 137 7.73 -3.56 8.36
CA ARG A 137 6.30 -3.39 8.07
C ARG A 137 5.82 -1.96 8.28
N ALA A 138 6.21 -1.33 9.40
CA ALA A 138 5.85 0.05 9.72
C ALA A 138 6.41 1.03 8.69
N ASN A 139 7.67 0.88 8.29
CA ASN A 139 8.30 1.72 7.27
C ASN A 139 7.60 1.58 5.91
N ILE A 140 7.33 0.35 5.45
CA ILE A 140 6.65 0.11 4.17
C ILE A 140 5.23 0.66 4.19
N ARG A 141 4.52 0.55 5.32
CA ARG A 141 3.20 1.18 5.50
C ARG A 141 3.29 2.68 5.30
N GLN A 142 4.22 3.35 5.97
CA GLN A 142 4.41 4.79 5.85
C GLN A 142 4.76 5.21 4.41
N ILE A 143 5.62 4.43 3.72
CA ILE A 143 5.93 4.65 2.29
C ILE A 143 4.63 4.65 1.46
N CYS A 144 3.80 3.62 1.62
CA CYS A 144 2.55 3.50 0.88
C CYS A 144 1.56 4.63 1.21
N GLU A 145 1.46 5.01 2.48
CA GLU A 145 0.56 6.08 2.95
C GLU A 145 1.02 7.45 2.44
N GLN A 146 2.32 7.77 2.47
CA GLN A 146 2.85 9.02 1.93
C GLN A 146 2.65 9.12 0.41
N ALA A 147 2.87 8.03 -0.34
CA ALA A 147 2.61 8.00 -1.77
C ALA A 147 1.13 8.29 -2.07
N ARG A 148 0.21 7.68 -1.32
CA ARG A 148 -1.23 7.91 -1.47
C ARG A 148 -1.66 9.31 -1.06
N ALA A 149 -1.01 9.91 -0.07
CA ALA A 149 -1.32 11.26 0.41
C ALA A 149 -1.14 12.33 -0.67
N ILE A 150 -0.26 12.12 -1.65
CA ILE A 150 -0.10 13.01 -2.82
C ILE A 150 -1.00 12.63 -4.00
N GLY A 151 -1.90 11.66 -3.84
CA GLY A 151 -2.80 11.18 -4.89
C GLY A 151 -2.21 10.09 -5.80
N ALA A 152 -1.00 9.61 -5.56
CA ALA A 152 -0.43 8.50 -6.31
C ALA A 152 -1.14 7.18 -5.97
N GLN A 153 -1.34 6.33 -6.98
CA GLN A 153 -1.69 4.95 -6.74
C GLN A 153 -0.45 4.17 -6.26
N VAL A 154 -0.64 3.05 -5.61
CA VAL A 154 0.45 2.22 -5.07
C VAL A 154 0.28 0.78 -5.50
N LEU A 155 1.36 0.19 -6.02
CA LEU A 155 1.54 -1.23 -6.18
C LEU A 155 2.66 -1.68 -5.23
N LEU A 156 2.34 -2.57 -4.31
CA LEU A 156 3.32 -3.20 -3.44
C LEU A 156 3.84 -4.47 -4.13
N VAL A 157 5.15 -4.66 -4.13
CA VAL A 157 5.81 -5.88 -4.60
C VAL A 157 6.29 -6.66 -3.40
N ALA A 158 5.87 -7.89 -3.28
CA ALA A 158 6.34 -8.76 -2.22
C ALA A 158 7.79 -9.20 -2.47
N VAL A 159 8.57 -9.30 -1.42
CA VAL A 159 9.92 -9.85 -1.49
C VAL A 159 10.02 -11.11 -0.62
N PRO A 160 10.93 -12.05 -0.97
CA PRO A 160 11.10 -13.27 -0.22
C PRO A 160 11.48 -13.00 1.23
N GLY A 161 10.89 -13.77 2.14
CA GLY A 161 11.33 -13.87 3.52
C GLY A 161 12.54 -14.81 3.62
N LEU A 162 13.50 -14.48 4.50
CA LEU A 162 14.54 -15.42 4.88
C LEU A 162 13.93 -16.49 5.79
N SER A 163 13.72 -17.69 5.25
CA SER A 163 13.24 -18.85 6.02
C SER A 163 14.21 -20.02 5.86
N LEU A 164 14.11 -21.01 6.74
CA LEU A 164 14.80 -22.30 6.58
C LEU A 164 14.45 -22.97 5.24
N MET A 165 13.27 -22.69 4.69
CA MET A 165 12.84 -23.19 3.38
C MET A 165 13.60 -22.54 2.22
N ALA A 166 14.06 -21.28 2.40
CA ALA A 166 14.92 -20.61 1.42
C ALA A 166 16.26 -21.35 1.24
N ALA A 167 16.82 -21.92 2.33
CA ALA A 167 18.01 -22.76 2.28
C ALA A 167 17.79 -24.07 1.49
N ALA A 168 16.53 -24.54 1.38
CA ALA A 168 16.11 -25.70 0.60
C ALA A 168 15.67 -25.35 -0.84
N GLY A 169 15.94 -24.12 -1.32
CA GLY A 169 15.55 -23.66 -2.65
C GLY A 169 14.06 -23.31 -2.79
N ARG A 170 13.31 -23.27 -1.69
CA ARG A 170 11.91 -22.86 -1.66
C ARG A 170 11.78 -21.45 -1.11
N LEU A 171 11.93 -20.48 -1.99
CA LEU A 171 11.65 -19.09 -1.65
C LEU A 171 10.13 -18.85 -1.68
N SER A 172 9.64 -18.17 -0.65
CA SER A 172 8.28 -17.66 -0.59
C SER A 172 8.28 -16.22 -0.11
N ASP A 173 7.32 -15.46 -0.54
CA ASP A 173 7.12 -14.09 -0.08
C ASP A 173 6.91 -14.04 1.43
N HIS A 174 7.43 -12.99 2.07
CA HIS A 174 7.12 -12.76 3.47
C HIS A 174 5.65 -12.32 3.62
N GLU A 175 4.91 -12.98 4.52
CA GLU A 175 3.46 -12.80 4.71
C GLU A 175 3.02 -11.36 4.96
N MET A 176 3.90 -10.53 5.56
CA MET A 176 3.58 -9.14 5.88
C MET A 176 3.13 -8.32 4.66
N TYR A 177 3.60 -8.65 3.43
CA TYR A 177 3.22 -7.92 2.22
C TYR A 177 1.76 -8.12 1.87
N ALA A 178 1.27 -9.36 1.98
CA ALA A 178 -0.14 -9.68 1.76
C ALA A 178 -1.02 -9.00 2.80
N ASP A 179 -0.59 -8.97 4.06
CA ASP A 179 -1.30 -8.30 5.15
C ASP A 179 -1.33 -6.78 4.97
N LEU A 180 -0.20 -6.18 4.58
CA LEU A 180 -0.13 -4.75 4.28
C LEU A 180 -1.03 -4.38 3.11
N ALA A 181 -0.93 -5.09 1.99
CA ALA A 181 -1.72 -4.82 0.81
C ALA A 181 -3.23 -4.89 1.10
N ARG A 182 -3.64 -5.91 1.87
CA ARG A 182 -5.01 -6.10 2.32
C ARG A 182 -5.49 -4.98 3.24
N SER A 183 -4.68 -4.63 4.26
CA SER A 183 -5.03 -3.59 5.23
C SER A 183 -5.11 -2.20 4.61
N LEU A 184 -4.22 -1.89 3.67
CA LEU A 184 -4.18 -0.62 2.94
C LEU A 184 -5.10 -0.59 1.72
N LYS A 185 -5.69 -1.74 1.32
CA LYS A 185 -6.50 -1.89 0.11
C LYS A 185 -5.77 -1.42 -1.16
N ILE A 186 -4.50 -1.83 -1.30
CA ILE A 186 -3.65 -1.53 -2.45
C ILE A 186 -3.37 -2.79 -3.26
N ALA A 187 -2.92 -2.61 -4.50
CA ALA A 187 -2.51 -3.71 -5.36
C ALA A 187 -1.23 -4.38 -4.81
N LEU A 188 -1.15 -5.70 -4.98
CA LEU A 188 0.01 -6.52 -4.62
C LEU A 188 0.49 -7.31 -5.83
N HIS A 189 1.78 -7.25 -6.11
CA HIS A 189 2.47 -8.21 -6.96
C HIS A 189 3.15 -9.25 -6.07
N ALA A 190 2.48 -10.39 -5.93
CA ALA A 190 2.99 -11.54 -5.18
C ALA A 190 3.80 -12.48 -6.07
N ASP A 191 4.63 -13.30 -5.45
CA ASP A 191 5.42 -14.38 -6.05
C ASP A 191 6.39 -13.95 -7.18
N GLY A 192 6.54 -12.66 -7.43
CA GLY A 192 7.39 -12.16 -8.50
C GLY A 192 8.85 -12.47 -8.25
N TRP A 193 9.42 -11.91 -7.18
CA TRP A 193 10.82 -12.15 -6.83
C TRP A 193 11.07 -13.55 -6.29
N SER A 194 10.16 -14.11 -5.52
CA SER A 194 10.32 -15.49 -5.00
C SER A 194 10.42 -16.52 -6.13
N THR A 195 9.60 -16.39 -7.18
CA THR A 195 9.64 -17.24 -8.37
C THR A 195 10.97 -17.08 -9.12
N VAL A 196 11.39 -15.83 -9.38
CA VAL A 196 12.63 -15.56 -10.13
C VAL A 196 13.86 -16.02 -9.37
N LEU A 197 13.94 -15.69 -8.08
CA LEU A 197 15.09 -16.01 -7.26
C LEU A 197 15.16 -17.49 -6.82
N ALA A 198 14.08 -18.26 -6.94
CA ALA A 198 14.10 -19.70 -6.76
C ALA A 198 14.77 -20.44 -7.94
N ASP A 199 14.71 -19.86 -9.14
CA ASP A 199 15.30 -20.47 -10.35
C ASP A 199 16.74 -20.00 -10.55
N ALA A 200 17.69 -20.95 -10.49
CA ALA A 200 19.11 -20.66 -10.64
C ALA A 200 19.48 -20.09 -12.03
N SER A 201 18.71 -20.42 -13.07
CA SER A 201 18.94 -19.93 -14.44
C SER A 201 18.54 -18.44 -14.60
N LEU A 202 17.73 -17.92 -13.68
CA LEU A 202 17.23 -16.53 -13.69
C LEU A 202 18.00 -15.60 -12.75
N ARG A 203 19.05 -16.11 -12.09
CA ARG A 203 19.87 -15.38 -11.12
C ARG A 203 21.23 -14.99 -11.66
N ALA A 204 21.71 -13.83 -11.25
CA ALA A 204 23.12 -13.43 -11.39
C ALA A 204 23.95 -13.91 -10.19
N ASP A 205 23.35 -13.93 -9.00
CA ASP A 205 23.92 -14.45 -7.75
C ASP A 205 22.80 -14.98 -6.83
N SER A 206 23.07 -15.18 -5.54
CA SER A 206 22.10 -15.76 -4.60
C SER A 206 20.89 -14.87 -4.30
N VAL A 207 20.97 -13.57 -4.55
CA VAL A 207 19.95 -12.58 -4.18
C VAL A 207 19.56 -11.61 -5.31
N HIS A 208 20.22 -11.68 -6.46
CA HIS A 208 19.96 -10.80 -7.60
C HIS A 208 19.56 -11.61 -8.85
N ALA A 209 18.64 -11.03 -9.61
CA ALA A 209 18.24 -11.58 -10.90
C ALA A 209 19.29 -11.27 -11.99
N ASN A 210 19.36 -12.10 -13.03
CA ASN A 210 20.02 -11.76 -14.28
C ASN A 210 19.01 -11.11 -15.27
N ALA A 211 19.46 -10.75 -16.47
CA ALA A 211 18.59 -10.11 -17.48
C ALA A 211 17.33 -10.93 -17.80
N ALA A 212 17.43 -12.27 -17.89
CA ALA A 212 16.28 -13.14 -18.11
C ALA A 212 15.32 -13.14 -16.91
N GLY A 213 15.86 -13.10 -15.68
CA GLY A 213 15.09 -12.98 -14.45
C GLY A 213 14.33 -11.66 -14.37
N TYR A 214 14.96 -10.55 -14.72
CA TYR A 214 14.28 -9.24 -14.79
C TYR A 214 13.18 -9.23 -15.85
N ALA A 215 13.39 -9.83 -17.01
CA ALA A 215 12.37 -9.97 -18.04
C ALA A 215 11.17 -10.79 -17.52
N ARG A 216 11.43 -11.93 -16.87
CA ARG A 216 10.40 -12.80 -16.27
C ARG A 216 9.61 -12.08 -15.18
N PHE A 217 10.31 -11.36 -14.28
CA PHE A 217 9.67 -10.52 -13.27
C PHE A 217 8.75 -9.49 -13.89
N THR A 218 9.24 -8.78 -14.93
CA THR A 218 8.46 -7.72 -15.60
C THR A 218 7.20 -8.29 -16.27
N ASP A 219 7.27 -9.49 -16.85
CA ASP A 219 6.09 -10.17 -17.42
C ASP A 219 5.00 -10.38 -16.36
N GLY A 220 5.38 -10.91 -15.19
CA GLY A 220 4.48 -11.09 -14.06
C GLY A 220 3.91 -9.77 -13.55
N LEU A 221 4.77 -8.75 -13.43
CA LEU A 221 4.38 -7.41 -12.98
C LEU A 221 3.35 -6.77 -13.93
N VAL A 222 3.56 -6.85 -15.24
CA VAL A 222 2.61 -6.36 -16.25
C VAL A 222 1.28 -7.13 -16.16
N GLY A 223 1.33 -8.44 -15.93
CA GLY A 223 0.13 -9.25 -15.68
C GLY A 223 -0.66 -8.73 -14.47
N THR A 224 0.03 -8.46 -13.36
CA THR A 224 -0.59 -7.89 -12.14
C THR A 224 -1.18 -6.50 -12.40
N LEU A 225 -0.45 -5.62 -13.08
CA LEU A 225 -0.93 -4.29 -13.42
C LEU A 225 -2.22 -4.34 -14.26
N LYS A 226 -2.31 -5.28 -15.22
CA LYS A 226 -3.51 -5.49 -16.02
C LYS A 226 -4.67 -6.07 -15.20
N SER A 227 -4.41 -7.04 -14.35
CA SER A 227 -5.45 -7.70 -13.54
C SER A 227 -6.03 -6.78 -12.46
N THR A 228 -5.22 -5.86 -11.94
CA THR A 228 -5.63 -4.87 -10.93
C THR A 228 -6.26 -3.60 -11.53
N GLY A 229 -6.22 -3.45 -12.86
CA GLY A 229 -6.78 -2.28 -13.55
C GLY A 229 -5.84 -1.05 -13.57
N LEU A 230 -4.60 -1.19 -13.08
CA LEU A 230 -3.57 -0.14 -13.15
C LEU A 230 -3.04 0.06 -14.58
N LEU A 231 -3.09 -0.97 -15.40
CA LEU A 231 -2.74 -0.93 -16.81
C LEU A 231 -3.93 -1.43 -17.64
N LEU A 232 -4.28 -0.71 -18.70
CA LEU A 232 -5.36 -1.14 -19.60
C LEU A 232 -4.98 -2.45 -20.29
N LYS A 233 -5.97 -3.35 -20.39
CA LYS A 233 -5.84 -4.54 -21.21
C LYS A 233 -5.91 -4.10 -22.69
N ARG A 234 -4.78 -4.11 -23.33
CA ARG A 234 -4.73 -4.02 -24.80
C ARG A 234 -4.82 -5.41 -25.37
#